data_14a6c9622fa3d7ee77553c8de6d3f551
#
_entry.id   14a6c9622fa3d7ee77553c8de6d3f551
#
_cell.length_a   1.000
_cell.length_b   1.000
_cell.length_c   1.000
_cell.angle_alpha   90.00
_cell.angle_beta   90.00
_cell.angle_gamma   90.00
#
_symmetry.space_group_name_H-M   'P 1'
#
loop_
_entity.id
_entity.type
_entity.pdbx_description
1 polymer ?
#
loop_
_entity_poly.entity_id
_entity_poly.type
_entity_poly.pdbx_seq_one_letter_code
_entity_poly.pdbx_strand_id
1 'polypeptide(L)'
;MVKMLLQKHKKIKNNMTKLYIDAEANDHPVNEHPRLSGHKQAVISLSGGMDSSTVLLRLLAEGYQVTAISFDYGQKHNVELLRAAELVEYLNQNGYKGKIRRQTITFLGLKPMVSSNLIQGGYEVPEGHYEEDNMKDTAVPNRNKMFSSIIQSVALSIANEMDCEVKIAMGIHAGDHAIYPDCRQEFRDADYKAFLEGNWDAGKVTYYTPYLDGDKFDILKDGEKCCNVLKLDFDEVYKRTNTSYKPNFEGHSDYKSASSVERIEAFLKLGRKDPVTYIDGWETAKKHVEELLINYNK
;
A
#
# COMPACT_ATOMS: atom_id res chain seq x y z
N MET A 1 -2.74 -8.41 -36.17
CA MET A 1 -2.84 -7.53 -35.01
C MET A 1 -3.81 -8.08 -33.93
N VAL A 2 -5.07 -8.36 -34.24
CA VAL A 2 -6.08 -8.87 -33.26
C VAL A 2 -5.69 -10.22 -32.64
N LYS A 3 -5.15 -11.19 -33.42
CA LYS A 3 -4.70 -12.48 -32.86
C LYS A 3 -3.51 -12.36 -31.89
N MET A 4 -2.61 -11.40 -32.12
CA MET A 4 -1.49 -11.13 -31.22
C MET A 4 -1.94 -10.48 -29.90
N LEU A 5 -2.95 -9.60 -29.95
CA LEU A 5 -3.58 -9.00 -28.79
C LEU A 5 -4.33 -10.03 -27.94
N LEU A 6 -5.04 -10.96 -28.59
CA LEU A 6 -5.75 -12.05 -27.92
C LEU A 6 -4.79 -13.06 -27.26
N GLN A 7 -3.64 -13.34 -27.88
CA GLN A 7 -2.59 -14.18 -27.29
C GLN A 7 -1.91 -13.49 -26.11
N LYS A 8 -1.62 -12.18 -26.19
CA LYS A 8 -1.10 -11.39 -25.06
C LYS A 8 -2.10 -11.36 -23.89
N HIS A 9 -3.38 -11.15 -24.19
CA HIS A 9 -4.45 -11.16 -23.19
C HIS A 9 -4.59 -12.51 -22.50
N LYS A 10 -4.49 -13.61 -23.24
CA LYS A 10 -4.54 -14.97 -22.71
C LYS A 10 -3.31 -15.29 -21.84
N LYS A 11 -2.13 -14.79 -22.22
CA LYS A 11 -0.89 -14.98 -21.44
C LYS A 11 -0.90 -14.18 -20.15
N ILE A 12 -1.47 -12.96 -20.14
CA ILE A 12 -1.64 -12.12 -18.94
C ILE A 12 -2.67 -12.73 -18.02
N LYS A 13 -3.82 -13.18 -18.57
CA LYS A 13 -4.86 -13.85 -17.78
C LYS A 13 -4.35 -15.16 -17.15
N ASN A 14 -3.58 -15.94 -17.88
CA ASN A 14 -2.94 -17.16 -17.36
C ASN A 14 -1.86 -16.87 -16.31
N ASN A 15 -1.09 -15.77 -16.45
CA ASN A 15 -0.13 -15.37 -15.44
C ASN A 15 -0.83 -14.82 -14.18
N MET A 16 -1.92 -14.06 -14.32
CA MET A 16 -2.73 -13.64 -13.18
C MET A 16 -3.38 -14.84 -12.49
N THR A 17 -3.96 -15.78 -13.25
CA THR A 17 -4.54 -17.01 -12.70
C THR A 17 -3.47 -17.86 -12.03
N LYS A 18 -2.25 -17.93 -12.57
CA LYS A 18 -1.12 -18.65 -11.95
C LYS A 18 -0.64 -17.96 -10.67
N LEU A 19 -0.63 -16.61 -10.61
CA LEU A 19 -0.38 -15.86 -9.38
C LEU A 19 -1.47 -16.08 -8.31
N TYR A 20 -2.75 -16.17 -8.73
CA TYR A 20 -3.86 -16.52 -7.83
C TYR A 20 -3.77 -17.97 -7.35
N ILE A 21 -3.42 -18.92 -8.21
CA ILE A 21 -3.23 -20.34 -7.86
C ILE A 21 -2.00 -20.53 -6.98
N ASP A 22 -0.91 -19.81 -7.24
CA ASP A 22 0.29 -19.84 -6.38
C ASP A 22 0.03 -19.14 -5.02
N ALA A 23 -0.93 -18.20 -4.96
CA ALA A 23 -1.41 -17.63 -3.70
C ALA A 23 -2.32 -18.62 -2.93
N GLU A 24 -3.14 -19.40 -3.63
CA GLU A 24 -3.95 -20.49 -3.05
C GLU A 24 -3.09 -21.71 -2.67
N ALA A 25 -2.02 -22.01 -3.43
CA ALA A 25 -1.08 -23.10 -3.12
C ALA A 25 -0.18 -22.79 -1.90
N ASN A 26 -0.16 -21.56 -1.43
CA ASN A 26 0.43 -21.17 -0.14
C ASN A 26 -0.58 -21.19 1.02
N ASP A 27 -1.75 -21.78 0.84
CA ASP A 27 -2.63 -22.21 1.93
C ASP A 27 -2.03 -23.39 2.71
N HIS A 28 -0.81 -23.16 3.19
CA HIS A 28 -0.34 -23.93 4.33
C HIS A 28 -1.20 -23.55 5.54
N PRO A 29 -1.74 -24.53 6.27
CA PRO A 29 -2.48 -24.27 7.48
C PRO A 29 -1.67 -23.32 8.36
N VAL A 30 -2.35 -22.42 9.04
CA VAL A 30 -1.78 -21.36 9.88
C VAL A 30 -0.67 -21.87 10.82
N ASN A 31 -0.57 -23.17 11.03
CA ASN A 31 0.32 -23.86 11.95
C ASN A 31 1.67 -24.31 11.37
N GLU A 32 1.95 -24.19 10.06
CA GLU A 32 3.19 -24.77 9.48
C GLU A 32 4.37 -23.81 9.36
N HIS A 33 4.21 -22.52 9.65
CA HIS A 33 5.35 -21.64 9.87
C HIS A 33 5.46 -21.34 11.35
N PRO A 34 6.45 -21.91 12.05
CA PRO A 34 6.68 -21.57 13.46
C PRO A 34 6.92 -20.06 13.54
N ARG A 35 5.94 -19.35 14.10
CA ARG A 35 6.16 -17.97 14.53
C ARG A 35 7.23 -18.08 15.60
N LEU A 36 8.41 -17.50 15.32
CA LEU A 36 9.52 -17.59 16.24
C LEU A 36 9.16 -16.80 17.51
N SER A 37 8.96 -17.49 18.62
CA SER A 37 8.75 -16.86 19.93
C SER A 37 9.94 -15.93 20.22
N GLY A 38 9.64 -14.73 20.77
CA GLY A 38 10.65 -13.73 21.13
C GLY A 38 10.93 -12.67 20.06
N HIS A 39 10.33 -12.74 18.87
CA HIS A 39 10.41 -11.66 17.88
C HIS A 39 9.24 -10.67 18.02
N LYS A 40 9.54 -9.37 17.81
CA LYS A 40 8.51 -8.34 17.70
C LYS A 40 7.57 -8.67 16.53
N GLN A 41 6.27 -8.59 16.74
CA GLN A 41 5.25 -8.90 15.74
C GLN A 41 4.55 -7.63 15.25
N ALA A 42 4.30 -7.54 13.95
CA ALA A 42 3.50 -6.48 13.37
C ALA A 42 2.58 -7.01 12.27
N VAL A 43 1.40 -6.39 12.13
CA VAL A 43 0.49 -6.57 11.00
C VAL A 43 0.42 -5.27 10.23
N ILE A 44 0.55 -5.32 8.91
CA ILE A 44 0.51 -4.14 8.05
C ILE A 44 -0.53 -4.30 6.94
N SER A 45 -1.25 -3.21 6.63
CA SER A 45 -1.95 -3.07 5.36
C SER A 45 -0.94 -2.74 4.26
N LEU A 46 -0.55 -3.73 3.46
CA LEU A 46 0.41 -3.56 2.36
C LEU A 46 -0.34 -3.39 1.04
N SER A 47 -0.58 -2.14 0.64
CA SER A 47 -1.25 -1.84 -0.62
C SER A 47 -0.36 -2.09 -1.85
N GLY A 48 0.97 -1.97 -1.70
CA GLY A 48 1.92 -1.92 -2.81
C GLY A 48 2.21 -0.49 -3.27
N GLY A 49 1.63 0.51 -2.60
CA GLY A 49 1.99 1.91 -2.72
C GLY A 49 3.30 2.24 -2.01
N MET A 50 3.85 3.40 -2.30
CA MET A 50 5.10 3.90 -1.73
C MET A 50 5.07 3.93 -0.20
N ASP A 51 4.00 4.45 0.38
CA ASP A 51 3.87 4.72 1.81
C ASP A 51 3.85 3.42 2.63
N SER A 52 2.95 2.49 2.30
CA SER A 52 2.86 1.19 2.96
C SER A 52 4.13 0.33 2.78
N SER A 53 4.78 0.46 1.62
CA SER A 53 6.05 -0.21 1.35
C SER A 53 7.18 0.34 2.23
N THR A 54 7.22 1.65 2.45
CA THR A 54 8.20 2.26 3.35
C THR A 54 7.96 1.86 4.80
N VAL A 55 6.69 1.79 5.26
CA VAL A 55 6.39 1.25 6.61
C VAL A 55 6.86 -0.20 6.75
N LEU A 56 6.69 -1.03 5.72
CA LEU A 56 7.22 -2.41 5.73
C LEU A 56 8.74 -2.43 5.91
N LEU A 57 9.48 -1.60 5.17
CA LEU A 57 10.94 -1.49 5.32
C LEU A 57 11.33 -1.05 6.73
N ARG A 58 10.63 -0.07 7.28
CA ARG A 58 10.87 0.43 8.63
C ARG A 58 10.65 -0.66 9.69
N LEU A 59 9.56 -1.42 9.59
CA LEU A 59 9.30 -2.56 10.49
C LEU A 59 10.42 -3.60 10.41
N LEU A 60 10.90 -3.93 9.21
CA LEU A 60 12.02 -4.85 9.03
C LEU A 60 13.32 -4.30 9.64
N ALA A 61 13.62 -3.01 9.44
CA ALA A 61 14.79 -2.34 10.03
C ALA A 61 14.73 -2.30 11.56
N GLU A 62 13.54 -2.24 12.15
CA GLU A 62 13.29 -2.32 13.59
C GLU A 62 13.24 -3.77 14.13
N GLY A 63 13.40 -4.77 13.26
CA GLY A 63 13.50 -6.19 13.62
C GLY A 63 12.18 -6.92 13.80
N TYR A 64 11.07 -6.39 13.27
CA TYR A 64 9.77 -7.06 13.33
C TYR A 64 9.69 -8.24 12.37
N GLN A 65 8.92 -9.26 12.77
CA GLN A 65 8.27 -10.19 11.84
C GLN A 65 6.93 -9.58 11.43
N VAL A 66 6.65 -9.58 10.14
CA VAL A 66 5.53 -8.82 9.58
C VAL A 66 4.53 -9.73 8.89
N THR A 67 3.27 -9.66 9.32
CA THR A 67 2.13 -10.18 8.55
C THR A 67 1.59 -9.06 7.68
N ALA A 68 1.80 -9.17 6.38
CA ALA A 68 1.37 -8.18 5.39
C ALA A 68 0.05 -8.60 4.75
N ILE A 69 -0.98 -7.75 4.84
CA ILE A 69 -2.29 -8.01 4.26
C ILE A 69 -2.53 -7.01 3.13
N SER A 70 -2.77 -7.53 1.93
CA SER A 70 -3.21 -6.76 0.77
C SER A 70 -4.69 -6.97 0.54
N PHE A 71 -5.41 -5.96 0.05
CA PHE A 71 -6.86 -6.03 -0.17
C PHE A 71 -7.20 -5.83 -1.64
N ASP A 72 -7.88 -6.81 -2.23
CA ASP A 72 -8.51 -6.71 -3.54
C ASP A 72 -10.01 -6.44 -3.36
N TYR A 73 -10.43 -5.20 -3.62
CA TYR A 73 -11.82 -4.77 -3.52
C TYR A 73 -12.40 -4.30 -4.87
N GLY A 74 -11.72 -4.65 -5.98
CA GLY A 74 -12.11 -4.28 -7.33
C GLY A 74 -11.65 -2.87 -7.72
N GLN A 75 -10.54 -2.40 -7.16
CA GLN A 75 -9.94 -1.10 -7.48
C GLN A 75 -9.39 -1.05 -8.91
N LYS A 76 -9.41 0.16 -9.51
CA LYS A 76 -8.86 0.40 -10.86
C LYS A 76 -7.35 0.17 -10.92
N HIS A 77 -6.64 0.56 -9.86
CA HIS A 77 -5.19 0.47 -9.72
C HIS A 77 -4.73 -0.87 -9.11
N ASN A 78 -5.38 -1.96 -9.47
CA ASN A 78 -5.06 -3.29 -8.94
C ASN A 78 -3.63 -3.79 -9.23
N VAL A 79 -2.90 -3.11 -10.11
CA VAL A 79 -1.45 -3.33 -10.32
C VAL A 79 -0.65 -3.21 -9.02
N GLU A 80 -1.14 -2.47 -8.04
CA GLU A 80 -0.52 -2.34 -6.72
C GLU A 80 -0.39 -3.69 -6.00
N LEU A 81 -1.35 -4.60 -6.18
CA LEU A 81 -1.29 -5.95 -5.60
C LEU A 81 -0.11 -6.76 -6.15
N LEU A 82 0.16 -6.60 -7.44
CA LEU A 82 1.33 -7.19 -8.09
C LEU A 82 2.61 -6.57 -7.55
N ARG A 83 2.64 -5.24 -7.40
CA ARG A 83 3.79 -4.52 -6.83
C ARG A 83 4.10 -4.95 -5.41
N ALA A 84 3.06 -5.13 -4.57
CA ALA A 84 3.23 -5.67 -3.21
C ALA A 84 3.86 -7.08 -3.23
N ALA A 85 3.45 -7.93 -4.15
CA ALA A 85 4.02 -9.28 -4.31
C ALA A 85 5.48 -9.23 -4.78
N GLU A 86 5.78 -8.42 -5.81
CA GLU A 86 7.13 -8.23 -6.35
C GLU A 86 8.10 -7.66 -5.30
N LEU A 87 7.63 -6.73 -4.46
CA LEU A 87 8.42 -6.18 -3.38
C LEU A 87 8.76 -7.25 -2.33
N VAL A 88 7.76 -8.02 -1.88
CA VAL A 88 7.99 -9.07 -0.88
C VAL A 88 8.93 -10.15 -1.43
N GLU A 89 8.79 -10.52 -2.70
CA GLU A 89 9.71 -11.47 -3.35
C GLU A 89 11.14 -10.91 -3.41
N TYR A 90 11.30 -9.64 -3.79
CA TYR A 90 12.60 -8.97 -3.78
C TYR A 90 13.23 -8.98 -2.36
N LEU A 91 12.45 -8.68 -1.33
CA LEU A 91 12.91 -8.71 0.06
C LEU A 91 13.32 -10.13 0.48
N ASN A 92 12.54 -11.14 0.12
CA ASN A 92 12.87 -12.55 0.40
C ASN A 92 14.21 -12.98 -0.25
N GLN A 93 14.46 -12.54 -1.48
CA GLN A 93 15.71 -12.82 -2.20
C GLN A 93 16.93 -12.08 -1.62
N ASN A 94 16.68 -10.97 -0.88
CA ASN A 94 17.73 -10.14 -0.28
C ASN A 94 17.87 -10.34 1.26
N GLY A 95 17.58 -11.54 1.76
CA GLY A 95 17.88 -11.94 3.13
C GLY A 95 16.72 -11.85 4.13
N TYR A 96 15.52 -11.46 3.68
CA TYR A 96 14.33 -11.32 4.55
C TYR A 96 13.35 -12.48 4.46
N LYS A 97 13.78 -13.61 3.87
CA LYS A 97 12.96 -14.83 3.78
C LYS A 97 12.52 -15.29 5.18
N GLY A 98 11.21 -15.53 5.33
CA GLY A 98 10.60 -15.91 6.61
C GLY A 98 10.37 -14.75 7.60
N LYS A 99 10.74 -13.51 7.23
CA LYS A 99 10.42 -12.31 8.03
C LYS A 99 9.08 -11.69 7.65
N ILE A 100 8.58 -11.98 6.44
CA ILE A 100 7.34 -11.43 5.91
C ILE A 100 6.44 -12.58 5.51
N ARG A 101 5.22 -12.60 6.05
CA ARG A 101 4.11 -13.44 5.59
C ARG A 101 3.11 -12.53 4.90
N ARG A 102 2.85 -12.71 3.59
CA ARG A 102 1.89 -11.91 2.84
C ARG A 102 0.65 -12.71 2.48
N GLN A 103 -0.51 -12.10 2.64
CA GLN A 103 -1.79 -12.62 2.16
C GLN A 103 -2.60 -11.54 1.45
N THR A 104 -3.42 -11.95 0.48
CA THR A 104 -4.38 -11.06 -0.18
C THR A 104 -5.79 -11.48 0.23
N ILE A 105 -6.58 -10.51 0.68
CA ILE A 105 -8.00 -10.70 1.00
C ILE A 105 -8.83 -10.06 -0.10
N THR A 106 -9.76 -10.81 -0.66
CA THR A 106 -10.56 -10.40 -1.80
C THR A 106 -12.01 -10.16 -1.40
N PHE A 107 -12.52 -8.96 -1.73
CA PHE A 107 -13.91 -8.55 -1.51
C PHE A 107 -14.69 -8.48 -2.82
N LEU A 108 -14.83 -9.60 -3.53
CA LEU A 108 -15.45 -9.64 -4.86
C LEU A 108 -16.89 -9.08 -4.91
N GLY A 109 -17.64 -9.21 -3.82
CA GLY A 109 -19.01 -8.72 -3.72
C GLY A 109 -19.13 -7.22 -3.44
N LEU A 110 -18.05 -6.53 -3.10
CA LEU A 110 -18.11 -5.11 -2.72
C LEU A 110 -18.26 -4.19 -3.92
N LYS A 111 -17.59 -4.50 -5.03
CA LYS A 111 -17.55 -3.68 -6.25
C LYS A 111 -18.93 -3.20 -6.74
N PRO A 112 -19.97 -4.05 -6.88
CA PRO A 112 -21.29 -3.60 -7.35
C PRO A 112 -22.09 -2.83 -6.29
N MET A 113 -21.65 -2.79 -5.04
CA MET A 113 -22.41 -2.24 -3.91
C MET A 113 -21.90 -0.88 -3.44
N VAL A 114 -20.71 -0.47 -3.87
CA VAL A 114 -20.10 0.81 -3.48
C VAL A 114 -19.85 1.70 -4.68
N SER A 115 -19.97 3.02 -4.49
CA SER A 115 -19.73 4.03 -5.52
C SER A 115 -18.45 4.79 -5.18
N SER A 116 -17.48 4.80 -6.11
CA SER A 116 -16.26 5.60 -6.02
C SER A 116 -15.55 5.64 -7.38
N ASN A 117 -14.86 6.73 -7.66
CA ASN A 117 -14.04 6.84 -8.87
C ASN A 117 -12.82 5.89 -8.87
N LEU A 118 -12.44 5.33 -7.75
CA LEU A 118 -11.35 4.33 -7.65
C LEU A 118 -11.79 2.88 -7.91
N ILE A 119 -13.10 2.59 -7.95
CA ILE A 119 -13.63 1.25 -8.24
C ILE A 119 -13.74 1.04 -9.75
N GLN A 120 -13.44 -0.18 -10.22
CA GLN A 120 -13.64 -0.55 -11.63
C GLN A 120 -15.09 -0.35 -12.05
N GLY A 121 -15.33 0.43 -13.10
CA GLY A 121 -16.65 0.83 -13.57
C GLY A 121 -17.16 2.14 -12.97
N GLY A 122 -16.46 2.77 -12.04
CA GLY A 122 -16.72 4.13 -11.57
C GLY A 122 -16.30 5.20 -12.59
N TYR A 123 -16.65 6.46 -12.32
CA TYR A 123 -16.29 7.61 -13.17
C TYR A 123 -14.78 7.80 -13.28
N GLU A 124 -14.34 8.75 -14.11
CA GLU A 124 -12.93 9.08 -14.29
C GLU A 124 -12.29 9.51 -12.96
N VAL A 125 -11.02 9.11 -12.77
CA VAL A 125 -10.22 9.56 -11.62
C VAL A 125 -9.89 11.03 -11.82
N PRO A 126 -10.12 11.90 -10.81
CA PRO A 126 -9.77 13.31 -10.91
C PRO A 126 -8.26 13.50 -11.18
N GLU A 127 -7.95 14.52 -11.98
CA GLU A 127 -6.59 15.01 -12.20
C GLU A 127 -6.39 16.31 -11.41
N GLY A 128 -5.15 16.66 -11.07
CA GLY A 128 -4.81 17.91 -10.40
C GLY A 128 -4.14 17.72 -9.04
N HIS A 129 -4.14 18.78 -8.23
CA HIS A 129 -3.51 18.77 -6.92
C HIS A 129 -4.39 18.05 -5.88
N TYR A 130 -3.78 17.35 -4.94
CA TYR A 130 -4.47 16.52 -3.93
C TYR A 130 -5.30 17.34 -2.91
N GLU A 131 -5.12 18.63 -2.82
CA GLU A 131 -5.94 19.51 -1.96
C GLU A 131 -7.23 20.01 -2.63
N GLU A 132 -7.50 19.63 -3.89
CA GLU A 132 -8.72 20.04 -4.60
C GLU A 132 -9.96 19.27 -4.09
N ASP A 133 -11.11 19.98 -4.06
CA ASP A 133 -12.39 19.43 -3.53
C ASP A 133 -12.89 18.18 -4.28
N ASN A 134 -12.56 18.02 -5.56
CA ASN A 134 -12.94 16.87 -6.39
C ASN A 134 -12.28 15.56 -5.95
N MET A 135 -11.25 15.61 -5.09
CA MET A 135 -10.59 14.44 -4.56
C MET A 135 -11.50 13.60 -3.65
N LYS A 136 -12.58 14.18 -3.11
CA LYS A 136 -13.59 13.45 -2.32
C LYS A 136 -14.24 12.31 -3.10
N ASP A 137 -14.32 12.41 -4.43
CA ASP A 137 -14.89 11.38 -5.31
C ASP A 137 -14.03 10.11 -5.39
N THR A 138 -12.79 10.16 -4.92
CA THR A 138 -11.90 9.01 -4.79
C THR A 138 -12.15 8.20 -3.51
N ALA A 139 -12.92 8.71 -2.56
CA ALA A 139 -13.24 7.98 -1.35
C ALA A 139 -14.11 6.74 -1.65
N VAL A 140 -13.70 5.58 -1.15
CA VAL A 140 -14.53 4.37 -1.15
C VAL A 140 -15.22 4.27 0.21
N PRO A 141 -16.56 4.35 0.27
CA PRO A 141 -17.27 4.45 1.54
C PRO A 141 -16.87 3.34 2.54
N ASN A 142 -16.45 3.74 3.73
CA ASN A 142 -16.10 2.88 4.86
C ASN A 142 -14.99 1.84 4.61
N ARG A 143 -14.20 1.99 3.52
CA ARG A 143 -13.16 1.03 3.12
C ARG A 143 -12.10 0.82 4.20
N ASN A 144 -11.57 1.92 4.74
CA ASN A 144 -10.49 1.83 5.73
C ASN A 144 -10.98 1.20 7.04
N LYS A 145 -12.25 1.40 7.42
CA LYS A 145 -12.86 0.72 8.57
C LYS A 145 -12.97 -0.80 8.36
N MET A 146 -13.36 -1.24 7.16
CA MET A 146 -13.42 -2.68 6.84
C MET A 146 -12.02 -3.30 6.92
N PHE A 147 -11.01 -2.64 6.33
CA PHE A 147 -9.63 -3.10 6.38
C PHE A 147 -9.10 -3.14 7.82
N SER A 148 -9.33 -2.07 8.58
CA SER A 148 -8.97 -1.97 9.99
C SER A 148 -9.53 -3.15 10.79
N SER A 149 -10.81 -3.47 10.64
CA SER A 149 -11.46 -4.58 11.35
C SER A 149 -10.80 -5.93 11.10
N ILE A 150 -10.39 -6.20 9.85
CA ILE A 150 -9.67 -7.44 9.51
C ILE A 150 -8.27 -7.44 10.10
N ILE A 151 -7.54 -6.32 9.96
CA ILE A 151 -6.18 -6.19 10.49
C ILE A 151 -6.18 -6.32 12.01
N GLN A 152 -7.15 -5.72 12.70
CA GLN A 152 -7.35 -5.85 14.15
C GLN A 152 -7.58 -7.32 14.54
N SER A 153 -8.42 -8.05 13.80
CA SER A 153 -8.70 -9.47 14.08
C SER A 153 -7.45 -10.34 13.91
N VAL A 154 -6.67 -10.11 12.86
CA VAL A 154 -5.42 -10.84 12.61
C VAL A 154 -4.36 -10.51 13.67
N ALA A 155 -4.22 -9.22 14.03
CA ALA A 155 -3.27 -8.79 15.05
C ALA A 155 -3.60 -9.38 16.44
N LEU A 156 -4.87 -9.37 16.81
CA LEU A 156 -5.32 -9.94 18.09
C LEU A 156 -5.14 -11.48 18.13
N SER A 157 -5.42 -12.16 17.02
CA SER A 157 -5.17 -13.61 16.91
C SER A 157 -3.69 -13.93 17.11
N ILE A 158 -2.78 -13.16 16.50
CA ILE A 158 -1.34 -13.31 16.69
C ILE A 158 -0.96 -13.02 18.14
N ALA A 159 -1.47 -11.92 18.72
CA ALA A 159 -1.18 -11.52 20.08
C ALA A 159 -1.57 -12.61 21.10
N ASN A 160 -2.75 -13.21 20.94
CA ASN A 160 -3.25 -14.27 21.81
C ASN A 160 -2.51 -15.60 21.61
N GLU A 161 -2.24 -15.99 20.36
CA GLU A 161 -1.55 -17.23 20.04
C GLU A 161 -0.10 -17.24 20.55
N MET A 162 0.58 -16.09 20.50
CA MET A 162 1.98 -15.96 20.85
C MET A 162 2.22 -15.35 22.25
N ASP A 163 1.16 -14.94 22.93
CA ASP A 163 1.20 -14.19 24.18
C ASP A 163 2.18 -12.99 24.15
N CYS A 164 2.04 -12.14 23.13
CA CYS A 164 2.93 -11.00 22.89
C CYS A 164 2.17 -9.75 22.46
N GLU A 165 2.86 -8.61 22.53
CA GLU A 165 2.36 -7.37 21.91
C GLU A 165 2.49 -7.43 20.40
N VAL A 166 1.47 -6.91 19.69
CA VAL A 166 1.46 -6.80 18.22
C VAL A 166 1.17 -5.37 17.81
N LYS A 167 1.94 -4.87 16.85
CA LYS A 167 1.70 -3.56 16.25
C LYS A 167 0.88 -3.67 14.97
N ILE A 168 -0.16 -2.83 14.86
CA ILE A 168 -0.84 -2.57 13.58
C ILE A 168 -0.17 -1.37 12.93
N ALA A 169 0.52 -1.60 11.81
CA ALA A 169 1.24 -0.56 11.12
C ALA A 169 0.47 -0.03 9.91
N MET A 170 0.43 1.29 9.76
CA MET A 170 -0.30 1.98 8.70
C MET A 170 0.55 3.09 8.10
N GLY A 171 0.56 3.17 6.76
CA GLY A 171 1.26 4.20 5.99
C GLY A 171 0.40 5.44 5.77
N ILE A 172 -0.22 5.97 6.81
CA ILE A 172 -1.02 7.20 6.77
C ILE A 172 -0.10 8.40 6.99
N HIS A 173 -0.33 9.48 6.25
CA HIS A 173 0.44 10.72 6.36
C HIS A 173 -0.48 11.96 6.37
N ALA A 174 0.10 13.15 6.59
CA ALA A 174 -0.67 14.38 6.77
C ALA A 174 -1.56 14.73 5.56
N GLY A 175 -1.10 14.49 4.32
CA GLY A 175 -1.87 14.73 3.11
C GLY A 175 -3.17 13.92 3.03
N ASP A 176 -3.19 12.70 3.58
CA ASP A 176 -4.41 11.88 3.61
C ASP A 176 -5.51 12.48 4.49
N HIS A 177 -5.15 13.17 5.57
CA HIS A 177 -6.10 13.72 6.55
C HIS A 177 -7.01 14.80 5.96
N ALA A 178 -6.51 15.56 4.99
CA ALA A 178 -7.27 16.62 4.34
C ALA A 178 -8.44 16.04 3.53
N ILE A 179 -8.22 14.90 2.85
CA ILE A 179 -9.16 14.29 1.92
C ILE A 179 -10.02 13.23 2.60
N TYR A 180 -9.41 12.36 3.41
CA TYR A 180 -10.04 11.16 3.93
C TYR A 180 -10.27 11.28 5.46
N PRO A 181 -11.52 11.52 5.90
CA PRO A 181 -11.85 11.61 7.34
C PRO A 181 -11.43 10.37 8.14
N ASP A 182 -11.43 9.19 7.52
CA ASP A 182 -11.03 7.92 8.12
C ASP A 182 -9.52 7.71 8.24
N CYS A 183 -8.72 8.72 7.80
CA CYS A 183 -7.28 8.80 8.07
C CYS A 183 -6.94 9.70 9.27
N ARG A 184 -7.91 10.46 9.79
CA ARG A 184 -7.71 11.40 10.91
C ARG A 184 -7.52 10.69 12.24
N GLN A 185 -6.82 11.35 13.17
CA GLN A 185 -6.56 10.80 14.50
C GLN A 185 -7.84 10.50 15.25
N GLU A 186 -8.85 11.40 15.20
CA GLU A 186 -10.12 11.24 15.90
C GLU A 186 -10.89 9.98 15.47
N PHE A 187 -10.89 9.69 14.15
CA PHE A 187 -11.51 8.46 13.65
C PHE A 187 -10.77 7.22 14.18
N ARG A 188 -9.45 7.25 14.16
CA ARG A 188 -8.61 6.13 14.57
C ARG A 188 -8.71 5.85 16.07
N ASP A 189 -8.78 6.90 16.88
CA ASP A 189 -9.00 6.78 18.32
C ASP A 189 -10.37 6.17 18.62
N ALA A 190 -11.41 6.59 17.90
CA ALA A 190 -12.75 6.02 18.02
C ALA A 190 -12.79 4.56 17.56
N ASP A 191 -12.11 4.23 16.44
CA ASP A 191 -12.01 2.86 15.94
C ASP A 191 -11.25 1.95 16.89
N TYR A 192 -10.13 2.42 17.44
CA TYR A 192 -9.35 1.68 18.42
C TYR A 192 -10.10 1.50 19.73
N LYS A 193 -10.82 2.51 20.21
CA LYS A 193 -11.68 2.39 21.38
C LYS A 193 -12.76 1.33 21.19
N ALA A 194 -13.44 1.33 20.05
CA ALA A 194 -14.43 0.30 19.73
C ALA A 194 -13.81 -1.11 19.70
N PHE A 195 -12.59 -1.24 19.18
CA PHE A 195 -11.85 -2.50 19.20
C PHE A 195 -11.52 -2.97 20.62
N LEU A 196 -11.06 -2.06 21.49
CA LEU A 196 -10.76 -2.37 22.91
C LEU A 196 -11.99 -2.82 23.68
N GLU A 197 -13.12 -2.13 23.50
CA GLU A 197 -14.38 -2.45 24.18
C GLU A 197 -15.03 -3.74 23.67
N GLY A 198 -14.79 -4.09 22.41
CA GLY A 198 -15.42 -5.23 21.73
C GLY A 198 -14.66 -6.55 21.83
N ASN A 199 -13.44 -6.58 22.39
CA ASN A 199 -12.59 -7.77 22.34
C ASN A 199 -11.81 -8.01 23.63
N TRP A 200 -11.73 -9.28 24.04
CA TRP A 200 -10.86 -9.70 25.13
C TRP A 200 -9.38 -9.51 24.73
N ASP A 201 -8.54 -9.14 25.68
CA ASP A 201 -7.09 -8.99 25.53
C ASP A 201 -6.63 -8.00 24.44
N ALA A 202 -7.55 -7.17 23.92
CA ALA A 202 -7.27 -6.22 22.85
C ALA A 202 -6.13 -5.22 23.17
N GLY A 203 -5.86 -4.97 24.45
CA GLY A 203 -4.75 -4.12 24.91
C GLY A 203 -3.35 -4.61 24.51
N LYS A 204 -3.20 -5.88 24.08
CA LYS A 204 -1.96 -6.41 23.50
C LYS A 204 -1.69 -5.88 22.10
N VAL A 205 -2.67 -5.24 21.46
CA VAL A 205 -2.57 -4.70 20.08
C VAL A 205 -2.51 -3.20 20.13
N THR A 206 -1.53 -2.59 19.48
CA THR A 206 -1.35 -1.13 19.44
C THR A 206 -1.12 -0.64 18.02
N TYR A 207 -1.52 0.61 17.71
CA TYR A 207 -1.25 1.22 16.42
C TYR A 207 0.18 1.77 16.31
N TYR A 208 0.73 1.69 15.10
CA TYR A 208 2.03 2.23 14.73
C TYR A 208 1.91 3.01 13.42
N THR A 209 1.96 4.33 13.50
CA THR A 209 1.75 5.25 12.37
C THR A 209 2.88 6.27 12.31
N PRO A 210 4.05 5.83 11.82
CA PRO A 210 5.28 6.61 11.94
C PRO A 210 5.29 7.91 11.14
N TYR A 211 4.36 8.09 10.20
CA TYR A 211 4.32 9.23 9.27
C TYR A 211 3.10 10.12 9.44
N LEU A 212 2.35 9.96 10.53
CA LEU A 212 1.06 10.63 10.72
C LEU A 212 1.11 12.14 10.48
N ASP A 213 2.16 12.80 10.96
CA ASP A 213 2.37 14.24 10.86
C ASP A 213 3.36 14.63 9.74
N GLY A 214 3.86 13.65 8.97
CA GLY A 214 4.82 13.84 7.88
C GLY A 214 4.17 13.94 6.51
N ASP A 215 4.97 14.23 5.50
CA ASP A 215 4.60 14.22 4.09
C ASP A 215 5.26 13.05 3.33
N LYS A 216 5.00 12.92 2.03
CA LYS A 216 5.62 11.88 1.19
C LYS A 216 7.14 12.05 1.04
N PHE A 217 7.67 13.24 1.22
CA PHE A 217 9.10 13.47 1.26
C PHE A 217 9.74 12.86 2.52
N ASP A 218 9.09 13.04 3.69
CA ASP A 218 9.54 12.42 4.95
C ASP A 218 9.51 10.89 4.85
N ILE A 219 8.48 10.34 4.22
CA ILE A 219 8.35 8.90 3.94
C ILE A 219 9.54 8.41 3.08
N LEU A 220 9.82 9.08 1.96
CA LEU A 220 10.94 8.69 1.08
C LEU A 220 12.29 8.81 1.76
N LYS A 221 12.51 9.88 2.52
CA LYS A 221 13.74 10.11 3.28
C LYS A 221 13.97 9.02 4.34
N ASP A 222 12.91 8.57 5.00
CA ASP A 222 12.99 7.44 5.93
C ASP A 222 13.22 6.13 5.18
N GLY A 223 12.57 5.95 4.02
CA GLY A 223 12.78 4.80 3.15
C GLY A 223 14.23 4.66 2.68
N GLU A 224 14.90 5.77 2.35
CA GLU A 224 16.33 5.76 2.02
C GLU A 224 17.19 5.29 3.21
N LYS A 225 16.89 5.77 4.42
CA LYS A 225 17.55 5.30 5.65
C LYS A 225 17.31 3.81 5.90
N CYS A 226 16.06 3.36 5.75
CA CYS A 226 15.70 1.95 5.91
C CYS A 226 16.42 1.07 4.89
N CYS A 227 16.47 1.46 3.62
CA CYS A 227 17.22 0.74 2.58
C CYS A 227 18.70 0.61 2.95
N ASN A 228 19.33 1.68 3.45
CA ASN A 228 20.72 1.64 3.91
C ASN A 228 20.92 0.66 5.07
N VAL A 229 20.05 0.69 6.09
CA VAL A 229 20.09 -0.25 7.24
C VAL A 229 19.92 -1.69 6.80
N LEU A 230 18.97 -1.92 5.88
CA LEU A 230 18.62 -3.24 5.36
C LEU A 230 19.57 -3.72 4.26
N LYS A 231 20.50 -2.87 3.79
CA LYS A 231 21.42 -3.13 2.66
C LYS A 231 20.68 -3.47 1.37
N LEU A 232 19.61 -2.74 1.09
CA LEU A 232 18.79 -2.86 -0.11
C LEU A 232 19.09 -1.71 -1.06
N ASP A 233 18.93 -1.94 -2.35
CA ASP A 233 18.97 -0.90 -3.37
C ASP A 233 17.65 -0.12 -3.34
N PHE A 234 17.72 1.20 -3.15
CA PHE A 234 16.58 2.09 -3.07
C PHE A 234 15.73 2.06 -4.35
N ASP A 235 16.36 2.16 -5.51
CA ASP A 235 15.66 2.21 -6.78
C ASP A 235 14.99 0.86 -7.09
N GLU A 236 15.64 -0.26 -6.72
CA GLU A 236 15.05 -1.60 -6.84
C GLU A 236 13.83 -1.78 -5.94
N VAL A 237 13.81 -1.18 -4.75
CA VAL A 237 12.64 -1.17 -3.87
C VAL A 237 11.51 -0.33 -4.48
N TYR A 238 11.79 0.94 -4.79
CA TYR A 238 10.72 1.89 -5.16
C TYR A 238 10.17 1.69 -6.57
N LYS A 239 10.91 1.07 -7.49
CA LYS A 239 10.36 0.65 -8.79
C LYS A 239 9.29 -0.45 -8.66
N ARG A 240 9.26 -1.16 -7.52
CA ARG A 240 8.25 -2.18 -7.18
C ARG A 240 7.09 -1.61 -6.36
N THR A 241 6.83 -0.32 -6.47
CA THR A 241 5.69 0.33 -5.84
C THR A 241 4.81 1.01 -6.89
N ASN A 242 3.52 1.17 -6.59
CA ASN A 242 2.61 1.95 -7.43
C ASN A 242 1.83 2.92 -6.55
N THR A 243 1.86 4.20 -6.91
CA THR A 243 1.05 5.23 -6.24
C THR A 243 -0.02 5.79 -7.18
N SER A 244 0.12 5.54 -8.49
CA SER A 244 -0.81 6.00 -9.51
C SER A 244 -2.21 5.37 -9.35
N TYR A 245 -3.23 6.21 -9.32
CA TYR A 245 -4.62 5.77 -9.35
C TYR A 245 -5.12 5.41 -10.75
N LYS A 246 -4.37 5.79 -11.79
CA LYS A 246 -4.72 5.59 -13.21
C LYS A 246 -3.54 4.99 -14.00
N PRO A 247 -2.95 3.87 -13.55
CA PRO A 247 -1.89 3.22 -14.31
C PRO A 247 -2.44 2.74 -15.66
N ASN A 248 -1.58 2.73 -16.69
CA ASN A 248 -1.97 2.19 -17.98
C ASN A 248 -2.00 0.64 -17.96
N PHE A 249 -2.40 0.05 -19.06
CA PHE A 249 -2.50 -1.41 -19.23
C PHE A 249 -1.15 -2.14 -19.00
N GLU A 250 -0.03 -1.47 -19.22
CA GLU A 250 1.32 -2.03 -19.01
C GLU A 250 1.80 -1.87 -17.56
N GLY A 251 0.99 -1.20 -16.72
CA GLY A 251 1.33 -0.91 -15.31
C GLY A 251 2.25 0.30 -15.16
N HIS A 252 2.37 1.16 -16.21
CA HIS A 252 3.08 2.43 -16.10
C HIS A 252 2.21 3.43 -15.35
N SER A 253 2.84 4.22 -14.47
CA SER A 253 2.16 5.25 -13.69
C SER A 253 1.71 6.41 -14.57
N ASP A 254 0.52 6.95 -14.30
CA ASP A 254 0.17 8.30 -14.77
C ASP A 254 0.98 9.35 -13.96
N TYR A 255 0.90 10.59 -14.36
CA TYR A 255 1.56 11.71 -13.67
C TYR A 255 0.60 12.87 -13.40
N LYS A 256 -0.71 12.66 -13.56
CA LYS A 256 -1.75 13.69 -13.47
C LYS A 256 -2.71 13.47 -12.30
N SER A 257 -2.89 12.21 -11.85
CA SER A 257 -3.67 11.93 -10.64
C SER A 257 -2.96 12.50 -9.41
N ALA A 258 -3.74 12.98 -8.46
CA ALA A 258 -3.22 13.64 -7.26
C ALA A 258 -2.12 12.85 -6.53
N SER A 259 -2.32 11.55 -6.38
CA SER A 259 -1.35 10.66 -5.74
C SER A 259 -0.03 10.54 -6.51
N SER A 260 -0.09 10.61 -7.86
CA SER A 260 1.11 10.62 -8.71
C SER A 260 1.84 11.96 -8.63
N VAL A 261 1.11 13.07 -8.63
CA VAL A 261 1.68 14.43 -8.46
C VAL A 261 2.45 14.51 -7.15
N GLU A 262 1.83 14.11 -6.04
CA GLU A 262 2.45 14.13 -4.71
C GLU A 262 3.70 13.23 -4.63
N ARG A 263 3.68 12.05 -5.27
CA ARG A 263 4.84 11.17 -5.37
C ARG A 263 5.98 11.82 -6.14
N ILE A 264 5.71 12.39 -7.32
CA ILE A 264 6.73 13.04 -8.15
C ILE A 264 7.34 14.22 -7.40
N GLU A 265 6.52 15.04 -6.75
CA GLU A 265 6.97 16.15 -5.91
C GLU A 265 7.94 15.68 -4.81
N ALA A 266 7.62 14.59 -4.12
CA ALA A 266 8.48 14.03 -3.09
C ALA A 266 9.84 13.57 -3.64
N PHE A 267 9.86 12.93 -4.82
CA PHE A 267 11.11 12.54 -5.49
C PHE A 267 11.93 13.76 -5.94
N LEU A 268 11.27 14.81 -6.44
CA LEU A 268 11.94 16.07 -6.78
C LEU A 268 12.58 16.74 -5.56
N LYS A 269 11.85 16.79 -4.43
CA LYS A 269 12.38 17.29 -3.14
C LYS A 269 13.55 16.46 -2.63
N LEU A 270 13.55 15.14 -2.87
CA LEU A 270 14.65 14.24 -2.52
C LEU A 270 15.88 14.41 -3.45
N GLY A 271 15.73 15.13 -4.57
CA GLY A 271 16.76 15.28 -5.58
C GLY A 271 17.06 14.02 -6.39
N ARG A 272 16.09 13.10 -6.49
CA ARG A 272 16.21 11.82 -7.20
C ARG A 272 15.20 11.71 -8.33
N LYS A 273 15.55 10.94 -9.35
CA LYS A 273 14.59 10.45 -10.34
C LYS A 273 13.75 9.33 -9.70
N ASP A 274 12.42 9.37 -9.91
CA ASP A 274 11.57 8.25 -9.54
C ASP A 274 11.87 7.02 -10.41
N PRO A 275 12.14 5.84 -9.82
CA PRO A 275 12.48 4.64 -10.58
C PRO A 275 11.30 3.95 -11.27
N VAL A 276 10.03 4.37 -11.02
CA VAL A 276 8.90 3.81 -11.75
C VAL A 276 8.84 4.30 -13.19
N THR A 277 8.20 3.54 -14.05
CA THR A 277 7.97 3.94 -15.44
C THR A 277 6.70 4.79 -15.51
N TYR A 278 6.81 5.99 -16.09
CA TYR A 278 5.69 6.88 -16.39
C TYR A 278 5.23 6.72 -17.85
N ILE A 279 3.94 6.92 -18.12
CA ILE A 279 3.31 6.72 -19.43
C ILE A 279 4.08 7.45 -20.56
N ASP A 280 4.43 8.74 -20.32
CA ASP A 280 5.13 9.59 -21.29
C ASP A 280 6.59 9.86 -20.87
N GLY A 281 7.13 9.03 -19.98
CA GLY A 281 8.48 9.12 -19.45
C GLY A 281 8.65 10.15 -18.35
N TRP A 282 9.78 10.03 -17.63
CA TRP A 282 10.07 10.83 -16.44
C TRP A 282 10.15 12.34 -16.70
N GLU A 283 10.80 12.75 -17.79
CA GLU A 283 11.00 14.18 -18.07
C GLU A 283 9.67 14.90 -18.33
N THR A 284 8.72 14.23 -19.00
CA THR A 284 7.37 14.76 -19.21
C THR A 284 6.61 14.85 -17.89
N ALA A 285 6.66 13.80 -17.08
CA ALA A 285 6.01 13.75 -15.77
C ALA A 285 6.55 14.83 -14.83
N LYS A 286 7.88 14.98 -14.75
CA LYS A 286 8.56 15.99 -13.98
C LYS A 286 8.12 17.40 -14.39
N LYS A 287 8.20 17.72 -15.69
CA LYS A 287 7.82 19.05 -16.20
C LYS A 287 6.37 19.40 -15.89
N HIS A 288 5.46 18.45 -16.05
CA HIS A 288 4.05 18.65 -15.73
C HIS A 288 3.84 19.03 -14.25
N VAL A 289 4.49 18.33 -13.33
CA VAL A 289 4.36 18.59 -11.90
C VAL A 289 5.02 19.92 -11.52
N GLU A 290 6.20 20.24 -12.07
CA GLU A 290 6.86 21.53 -11.85
C GLU A 290 5.96 22.71 -12.29
N GLU A 291 5.32 22.61 -13.48
CA GLU A 291 4.38 23.62 -13.99
C GLU A 291 3.13 23.73 -13.10
N LEU A 292 2.59 22.62 -12.62
CA LEU A 292 1.42 22.56 -11.74
C LEU A 292 1.73 23.25 -10.40
N LEU A 293 2.88 22.96 -9.78
CA LEU A 293 3.30 23.56 -8.51
C LEU A 293 3.54 25.07 -8.62
N ILE A 294 4.10 25.55 -9.75
CA ILE A 294 4.26 26.99 -10.00
C ILE A 294 2.90 27.70 -10.05
N ASN A 295 1.89 27.05 -10.65
CA ASN A 295 0.55 27.63 -10.78
C ASN A 295 -0.24 27.57 -9.47
N TYR A 296 -0.01 26.56 -8.65
CA TYR A 296 -0.67 26.39 -7.35
C TYR A 296 -0.16 27.38 -6.29
N ASN A 297 1.11 27.78 -6.36
CA ASN A 297 1.76 28.71 -5.42
C ASN A 297 1.58 30.20 -5.81
N LYS A 298 0.81 30.50 -6.84
CA LYS A 298 0.42 31.87 -7.24
C LYS A 298 -0.93 32.27 -6.66
#